data_1549e295562e9cb8312fff01881a19fd
#
_entry.id   1549e295562e9cb8312fff01881a19fd
#
_cell.length_a   1.000
_cell.length_b   1.000
_cell.length_c   1.000
_cell.angle_alpha   90.00
_cell.angle_beta   90.00
_cell.angle_gamma   90.00
#
_symmetry.space_group_name_H-M   'P 1'
#
loop_
_entity.id
_entity.type
_entity.pdbx_description
1 polymer ?
#
loop_
_entity_poly.entity_id
_entity_poly.type
_entity_poly.pdbx_seq_one_letter_code
_entity_poly.pdbx_strand_id
1 'polypeptide(L)'
;MGNRAVITTQDKQLGVYLHWHGGHDSVKAFLAYCKIKGYRCPENDCYGWARLCQVIGNYFGGELSVGIDKYECLDTDNGDNGVYIIKDWTIVGREFEPEEEQDAHDFRGLLHDINNAQPHSEQFTGEELDKAIDELFVKPITNLQIRAIHAIINELGINDKNYRGLLGILFNVKSCKDLTEKQASILIDTLNKVKER
;
A
#
# COMPACT_ATOMS: atom_id res chain seq x y z
N MET A 1 -6.33 -28.41 -2.14
CA MET A 1 -6.85 -27.39 -3.07
C MET A 1 -5.83 -26.27 -3.07
N GLY A 2 -5.52 -25.70 -4.26
CA GLY A 2 -4.62 -24.54 -4.35
C GLY A 2 -5.29 -23.27 -3.83
N ASN A 3 -4.51 -22.21 -3.73
CA ASN A 3 -5.00 -20.84 -3.52
C ASN A 3 -4.35 -20.00 -4.64
N ARG A 4 -4.85 -20.24 -5.88
CA ARG A 4 -4.22 -19.77 -7.12
C ARG A 4 -4.63 -18.34 -7.44
N ALA A 5 -3.73 -17.62 -8.10
CA ALA A 5 -4.01 -16.31 -8.66
C ALA A 5 -3.07 -15.98 -9.81
N VAL A 6 -3.45 -15.01 -10.62
CA VAL A 6 -2.59 -14.34 -11.60
C VAL A 6 -2.47 -12.87 -11.23
N ILE A 7 -1.25 -12.34 -11.23
CA ILE A 7 -0.99 -10.90 -11.05
C ILE A 7 -0.53 -10.35 -12.39
N THR A 8 -1.19 -9.31 -12.90
CA THR A 8 -0.84 -8.67 -14.18
C THR A 8 -0.97 -7.16 -14.11
N THR A 9 -0.38 -6.45 -15.07
CA THR A 9 -0.56 -5.01 -15.26
C THR A 9 -1.76 -4.71 -16.16
N GLN A 10 -2.16 -3.44 -16.28
CA GLN A 10 -3.33 -3.03 -17.09
C GLN A 10 -3.19 -3.36 -18.57
N ASP A 11 -1.95 -3.46 -19.09
CA ASP A 11 -1.68 -3.82 -20.49
C ASP A 11 -1.76 -5.33 -20.77
N LYS A 12 -1.82 -6.15 -19.72
CA LYS A 12 -1.97 -7.61 -19.80
C LYS A 12 -0.97 -8.30 -20.77
N GLN A 13 0.28 -7.84 -20.77
CA GLN A 13 1.31 -8.46 -21.61
C GLN A 13 1.91 -9.68 -20.92
N LEU A 14 2.26 -9.53 -19.66
CA LEU A 14 2.84 -10.57 -18.81
C LEU A 14 1.98 -10.76 -17.57
N GLY A 15 2.11 -11.92 -16.93
CA GLY A 15 1.56 -12.16 -15.62
C GLY A 15 2.41 -13.10 -14.80
N VAL A 16 2.27 -12.99 -13.48
CA VAL A 16 2.85 -13.92 -12.50
C VAL A 16 1.73 -14.80 -11.98
N TYR A 17 1.88 -16.11 -12.17
CA TYR A 17 0.97 -17.11 -11.62
C TYR A 17 1.46 -17.57 -10.28
N LEU A 18 0.53 -17.61 -9.32
CA LEU A 18 0.70 -18.16 -7.98
C LEU A 18 -0.13 -19.43 -7.84
N HIS A 19 0.48 -20.52 -7.36
CA HIS A 19 -0.25 -21.75 -7.03
C HIS A 19 -0.80 -21.70 -5.58
N TRP A 20 -0.09 -21.01 -4.70
CA TRP A 20 -0.44 -20.78 -3.30
C TRP A 20 -0.37 -19.28 -2.97
N HIS A 21 -0.97 -18.88 -1.87
CA HIS A 21 -0.96 -17.48 -1.41
C HIS A 21 -1.49 -16.50 -2.47
N GLY A 22 -2.45 -16.93 -3.29
CA GLY A 22 -3.12 -16.07 -4.24
C GLY A 22 -4.30 -15.29 -3.65
N GLY A 23 -4.59 -15.42 -2.35
CA GLY A 23 -5.61 -14.63 -1.66
C GLY A 23 -5.31 -13.13 -1.68
N HIS A 24 -6.35 -12.31 -1.56
CA HIS A 24 -6.24 -10.85 -1.62
C HIS A 24 -5.27 -10.28 -0.58
N ASP A 25 -5.30 -10.78 0.65
CA ASP A 25 -4.39 -10.42 1.74
C ASP A 25 -2.92 -10.65 1.38
N SER A 26 -2.61 -11.83 0.84
CA SER A 26 -1.26 -12.23 0.47
C SER A 26 -0.72 -11.44 -0.72
N VAL A 27 -1.51 -11.34 -1.80
CA VAL A 27 -1.12 -10.55 -2.97
C VAL A 27 -0.92 -9.08 -2.59
N LYS A 28 -1.82 -8.50 -1.80
CA LYS A 28 -1.68 -7.14 -1.28
C LYS A 28 -0.41 -6.95 -0.46
N ALA A 29 -0.03 -7.95 0.38
CA ALA A 29 1.18 -7.89 1.17
C ALA A 29 2.46 -7.97 0.31
N PHE A 30 2.52 -8.83 -0.70
CA PHE A 30 3.65 -8.89 -1.65
C PHE A 30 3.83 -7.55 -2.38
N LEU A 31 2.75 -6.96 -2.87
CA LEU A 31 2.79 -5.65 -3.54
C LEU A 31 3.21 -4.53 -2.60
N ALA A 32 2.67 -4.53 -1.38
CA ALA A 32 3.01 -3.55 -0.35
C ALA A 32 4.49 -3.64 0.03
N TYR A 33 5.04 -4.84 0.19
CA TYR A 33 6.46 -5.05 0.45
C TYR A 33 7.33 -4.50 -0.67
N CYS A 34 6.99 -4.78 -1.94
CA CYS A 34 7.70 -4.21 -3.09
C CYS A 34 7.66 -2.67 -3.10
N LYS A 35 6.52 -2.09 -2.72
CA LYS A 35 6.35 -0.64 -2.59
C LYS A 35 7.22 -0.05 -1.48
N ILE A 36 7.24 -0.66 -0.29
CA ILE A 36 8.07 -0.26 0.86
C ILE A 36 9.56 -0.31 0.47
N LYS A 37 9.98 -1.35 -0.27
CA LYS A 37 11.36 -1.47 -0.79
C LYS A 37 11.71 -0.42 -1.84
N GLY A 38 10.76 0.37 -2.31
CA GLY A 38 10.98 1.37 -3.35
C GLY A 38 11.32 0.77 -4.72
N TYR A 39 10.90 -0.48 -4.98
CA TYR A 39 11.14 -1.12 -6.26
C TYR A 39 10.34 -0.45 -7.38
N ARG A 40 10.90 -0.38 -8.57
CA ARG A 40 10.19 0.07 -9.77
C ARG A 40 9.05 -0.88 -10.09
N CYS A 41 7.89 -0.32 -10.45
CA CYS A 41 6.70 -1.10 -10.75
C CYS A 41 6.82 -1.88 -12.06
N PRO A 42 6.14 -3.03 -12.21
CA PRO A 42 6.14 -3.85 -13.42
C PRO A 42 5.76 -3.11 -14.70
N GLU A 43 4.85 -2.15 -14.64
CA GLU A 43 4.44 -1.34 -15.79
C GLU A 43 5.53 -0.40 -16.30
N ASN A 44 6.59 -0.14 -15.51
CA ASN A 44 7.67 0.77 -15.89
C ASN A 44 8.81 0.05 -16.58
N ASP A 45 9.16 -1.14 -16.13
CA ASP A 45 10.21 -1.95 -16.73
C ASP A 45 10.22 -3.42 -16.22
N CYS A 46 11.06 -4.26 -16.88
CA CYS A 46 11.20 -5.68 -16.55
C CYS A 46 11.77 -5.94 -15.14
N TYR A 47 12.48 -4.98 -14.53
CA TYR A 47 12.99 -5.13 -13.16
C TYR A 47 11.87 -5.20 -12.14
N GLY A 48 10.73 -4.52 -12.37
CA GLY A 48 9.55 -4.63 -11.53
C GLY A 48 9.03 -6.06 -11.46
N TRP A 49 8.89 -6.72 -12.61
CA TRP A 49 8.51 -8.13 -12.67
C TRP A 49 9.52 -9.04 -11.97
N ALA A 50 10.82 -8.82 -12.21
CA ALA A 50 11.87 -9.60 -11.57
C ALA A 50 11.86 -9.46 -10.04
N ARG A 51 11.63 -8.24 -9.52
CA ARG A 51 11.54 -8.00 -8.07
C ARG A 51 10.31 -8.63 -7.44
N LEU A 52 9.15 -8.54 -8.09
CA LEU A 52 7.95 -9.22 -7.63
C LEU A 52 8.16 -10.74 -7.54
N CYS A 53 8.67 -11.36 -8.60
CA CYS A 53 8.98 -12.79 -8.61
C CYS A 53 10.01 -13.18 -7.55
N GLN A 54 11.04 -12.33 -7.33
CA GLN A 54 12.05 -12.57 -6.30
C GLN A 54 11.46 -12.54 -4.89
N VAL A 55 10.66 -11.53 -4.57
CA VAL A 55 10.02 -11.40 -3.25
C VAL A 55 9.13 -12.60 -2.96
N ILE A 56 8.28 -12.96 -3.91
CA ILE A 56 7.36 -14.10 -3.79
C ILE A 56 8.15 -15.42 -3.72
N GLY A 57 9.13 -15.63 -4.60
CA GLY A 57 9.95 -16.85 -4.64
C GLY A 57 10.75 -17.06 -3.35
N ASN A 58 11.31 -15.98 -2.77
CA ASN A 58 11.99 -16.06 -1.48
C ASN A 58 11.01 -16.44 -0.35
N TYR A 59 9.82 -15.86 -0.36
CA TYR A 59 8.78 -16.18 0.63
C TYR A 59 8.35 -17.65 0.57
N PHE A 60 8.26 -18.21 -0.62
CA PHE A 60 7.97 -19.65 -0.80
C PHE A 60 9.14 -20.60 -0.49
N GLY A 61 10.31 -20.07 -0.17
CA GLY A 61 11.46 -20.89 0.23
C GLY A 61 11.99 -21.84 -0.85
N GLY A 62 11.75 -21.53 -2.13
CA GLY A 62 12.20 -22.35 -3.27
C GLY A 62 11.19 -23.39 -3.75
N GLU A 63 9.97 -23.40 -3.23
CA GLU A 63 8.90 -24.23 -3.79
C GLU A 63 8.54 -23.77 -5.22
N LEU A 64 8.20 -24.74 -6.09
CA LEU A 64 7.84 -24.49 -7.48
C LEU A 64 6.36 -24.08 -7.61
N SER A 65 6.03 -22.92 -7.03
CA SER A 65 4.65 -22.42 -6.95
C SER A 65 4.45 -21.06 -7.61
N VAL A 66 5.49 -20.54 -8.29
CA VAL A 66 5.46 -19.29 -9.03
C VAL A 66 5.81 -19.52 -10.49
N GLY A 67 4.98 -19.03 -11.39
CA GLY A 67 5.26 -19.01 -12.83
C GLY A 67 5.18 -17.61 -13.39
N ILE A 68 5.86 -17.36 -14.51
CA ILE A 68 5.72 -16.11 -15.27
C ILE A 68 5.59 -16.46 -16.74
N ASP A 69 4.59 -15.90 -17.41
CA ASP A 69 4.37 -16.10 -18.84
C ASP A 69 3.60 -14.90 -19.43
N LYS A 70 3.37 -14.94 -20.74
CA LYS A 70 2.40 -14.06 -21.38
C LYS A 70 1.03 -14.26 -20.74
N TYR A 71 0.32 -13.18 -20.53
CA TYR A 71 -1.00 -13.21 -19.88
C TYR A 71 -1.96 -14.23 -20.56
N GLU A 72 -1.96 -14.27 -21.89
CA GLU A 72 -2.82 -15.16 -22.69
C GLU A 72 -2.54 -16.67 -22.49
N CYS A 73 -1.36 -17.01 -21.94
CA CYS A 73 -0.95 -18.39 -21.66
C CYS A 73 -1.22 -18.84 -20.23
N LEU A 74 -1.66 -17.93 -19.36
CA LEU A 74 -1.87 -18.20 -17.93
C LEU A 74 -3.30 -18.70 -17.67
N ASP A 75 -3.46 -19.53 -16.63
CA ASP A 75 -4.75 -19.99 -16.11
C ASP A 75 -5.45 -18.86 -15.33
N THR A 76 -6.13 -17.99 -16.03
CA THR A 76 -6.76 -16.79 -15.48
C THR A 76 -8.10 -17.07 -14.78
N ASP A 77 -8.92 -17.97 -15.33
CA ASP A 77 -10.16 -18.47 -14.71
C ASP A 77 -9.86 -19.75 -13.92
N ASN A 78 -9.02 -19.60 -12.89
CA ASN A 78 -8.47 -20.72 -12.13
C ASN A 78 -9.40 -21.30 -11.05
N GLY A 79 -10.60 -20.75 -10.88
CA GLY A 79 -11.57 -21.21 -9.89
C GLY A 79 -11.22 -20.95 -8.43
N ASP A 80 -10.16 -20.13 -8.17
CA ASP A 80 -9.75 -19.69 -6.82
C ASP A 80 -9.86 -18.16 -6.73
N ASN A 81 -8.75 -17.41 -6.98
CA ASN A 81 -8.74 -15.95 -6.82
C ASN A 81 -8.67 -15.19 -8.15
N GLY A 82 -8.66 -15.87 -9.28
CA GLY A 82 -8.66 -15.23 -10.60
C GLY A 82 -7.46 -14.33 -10.84
N VAL A 83 -7.71 -13.10 -11.28
CA VAL A 83 -6.69 -12.16 -11.73
C VAL A 83 -6.72 -10.89 -10.90
N TYR A 84 -5.53 -10.44 -10.46
CA TYR A 84 -5.27 -9.13 -9.90
C TYR A 84 -4.61 -8.24 -10.93
N ILE A 85 -5.26 -7.14 -11.28
CA ILE A 85 -4.71 -6.11 -12.17
C ILE A 85 -4.06 -5.04 -11.29
N ILE A 86 -2.77 -4.79 -11.48
CA ILE A 86 -2.00 -3.88 -10.64
C ILE A 86 -1.53 -2.63 -11.36
N LYS A 87 -1.33 -1.57 -10.59
CA LYS A 87 -0.66 -0.32 -10.98
C LYS A 87 -0.03 0.32 -9.76
N ASP A 88 1.21 0.82 -9.91
CA ASP A 88 1.96 1.46 -8.80
C ASP A 88 1.97 0.62 -7.51
N TRP A 89 2.18 -0.69 -7.65
CA TRP A 89 2.13 -1.67 -6.56
C TRP A 89 0.78 -1.68 -5.80
N THR A 90 -0.31 -1.34 -6.49
CA THR A 90 -1.66 -1.32 -5.93
C THR A 90 -2.60 -2.12 -6.83
N ILE A 91 -3.49 -2.90 -6.24
CA ILE A 91 -4.55 -3.59 -6.97
C ILE A 91 -5.55 -2.54 -7.45
N VAL A 92 -5.75 -2.44 -8.76
CA VAL A 92 -6.66 -1.48 -9.41
C VAL A 92 -7.82 -2.15 -10.13
N GLY A 93 -7.83 -3.48 -10.21
CA GLY A 93 -8.92 -4.26 -10.81
C GLY A 93 -8.79 -5.74 -10.52
N ARG A 94 -9.88 -6.47 -10.73
CA ARG A 94 -10.00 -7.92 -10.56
C ARG A 94 -10.74 -8.52 -11.74
N GLU A 95 -10.42 -9.76 -12.09
CA GLU A 95 -11.17 -10.60 -13.04
C GLU A 95 -11.27 -12.01 -12.47
N PHE A 96 -12.40 -12.68 -12.73
CA PHE A 96 -12.67 -14.02 -12.22
C PHE A 96 -12.51 -14.12 -10.69
N GLU A 97 -12.88 -13.06 -9.98
CA GLU A 97 -12.80 -13.02 -8.51
C GLU A 97 -13.82 -13.97 -7.87
N PRO A 98 -13.50 -14.58 -6.71
CA PRO A 98 -14.44 -15.42 -5.98
C PRO A 98 -15.59 -14.58 -5.42
N GLU A 99 -16.73 -15.22 -5.14
CA GLU A 99 -17.88 -14.58 -4.50
C GLU A 99 -17.55 -14.07 -3.09
N GLU A 100 -16.66 -14.78 -2.37
CA GLU A 100 -16.19 -14.41 -1.03
C GLU A 100 -14.66 -14.47 -0.99
N GLU A 101 -14.03 -13.35 -0.62
CA GLU A 101 -12.58 -13.32 -0.38
C GLU A 101 -12.26 -13.97 0.98
N GLN A 102 -11.29 -14.87 0.98
CA GLN A 102 -10.78 -15.51 2.20
C GLN A 102 -9.51 -14.79 2.66
N ASP A 103 -9.66 -13.72 3.41
CA ASP A 103 -8.54 -13.04 4.09
C ASP A 103 -8.23 -13.81 5.39
N ALA A 104 -7.15 -14.57 5.38
CA ALA A 104 -6.78 -15.46 6.50
C ALA A 104 -5.59 -14.95 7.31
N HIS A 105 -4.89 -13.90 6.86
CA HIS A 105 -3.63 -13.46 7.45
C HIS A 105 -3.72 -12.05 8.04
N ASP A 106 -3.08 -11.86 9.19
CA ASP A 106 -2.77 -10.51 9.67
C ASP A 106 -1.77 -9.84 8.72
N PHE A 107 -2.18 -8.73 8.14
CA PHE A 107 -1.40 -8.02 7.11
C PHE A 107 -0.01 -7.58 7.60
N ARG A 108 0.09 -7.10 8.85
CA ARG A 108 1.38 -6.68 9.43
C ARG A 108 2.28 -7.89 9.67
N GLY A 109 1.74 -8.95 10.26
CA GLY A 109 2.46 -10.20 10.48
C GLY A 109 2.97 -10.77 9.16
N LEU A 110 2.13 -10.80 8.12
CA LEU A 110 2.52 -11.30 6.80
C LEU A 110 3.65 -10.47 6.16
N LEU A 111 3.67 -9.15 6.34
CA LEU A 111 4.79 -8.32 5.87
C LEU A 111 6.10 -8.62 6.61
N HIS A 112 6.04 -8.92 7.92
CA HIS A 112 7.20 -9.38 8.67
C HIS A 112 7.69 -10.74 8.16
N ASP A 113 6.80 -11.68 7.89
CA ASP A 113 7.15 -13.00 7.35
C ASP A 113 7.79 -12.90 5.97
N ILE A 114 7.23 -12.05 5.08
CA ILE A 114 7.80 -11.76 3.77
C ILE A 114 9.21 -11.15 3.92
N ASN A 115 9.41 -10.21 4.83
CA ASN A 115 10.70 -9.59 5.10
C ASN A 115 11.73 -10.62 5.60
N ASN A 116 11.35 -11.45 6.54
CA ASN A 116 12.21 -12.48 7.14
C ASN A 116 12.65 -13.54 6.12
N ALA A 117 11.82 -13.78 5.10
CA ALA A 117 12.12 -14.71 4.02
C ALA A 117 13.10 -14.14 2.96
N GLN A 118 13.35 -12.81 2.97
CA GLN A 118 14.31 -12.23 2.04
C GLN A 118 15.75 -12.50 2.47
N PRO A 119 16.76 -12.41 1.56
CA PRO A 119 18.17 -12.47 1.93
C PRO A 119 18.50 -11.44 3.00
N HIS A 120 19.36 -11.80 3.95
CA HIS A 120 19.69 -10.97 5.13
C HIS A 120 20.12 -9.53 4.78
N SER A 121 20.85 -9.36 3.67
CA SER A 121 21.26 -8.04 3.17
C SER A 121 20.11 -7.19 2.63
N GLU A 122 18.97 -7.79 2.38
CA GLU A 122 17.78 -7.14 1.81
C GLU A 122 16.67 -6.94 2.84
N GLN A 123 16.82 -7.47 4.05
CA GLN A 123 15.83 -7.32 5.11
C GLN A 123 15.85 -5.91 5.70
N PHE A 124 14.69 -5.40 6.05
CA PHE A 124 14.58 -4.29 7.00
C PHE A 124 14.78 -4.82 8.42
N THR A 125 15.25 -3.97 9.33
CA THR A 125 15.07 -4.22 10.77
C THR A 125 13.57 -4.16 11.11
N GLY A 126 13.18 -4.77 12.24
CA GLY A 126 11.77 -4.73 12.67
C GLY A 126 11.22 -3.31 12.80
N GLU A 127 11.99 -2.39 13.38
CA GLU A 127 11.60 -0.99 13.57
C GLU A 127 11.46 -0.22 12.23
N GLU A 128 12.38 -0.45 11.28
CA GLU A 128 12.31 0.16 9.95
C GLU A 128 11.09 -0.33 9.18
N LEU A 129 10.79 -1.62 9.24
CA LEU A 129 9.63 -2.21 8.59
C LEU A 129 8.33 -1.68 9.20
N ASP A 130 8.22 -1.65 10.54
CA ASP A 130 7.04 -1.13 11.22
C ASP A 130 6.75 0.32 10.86
N LYS A 131 7.79 1.15 10.85
CA LYS A 131 7.67 2.54 10.41
C LYS A 131 7.20 2.64 8.95
N ALA A 132 7.77 1.86 8.04
CA ALA A 132 7.39 1.86 6.64
C ALA A 132 5.96 1.34 6.43
N ILE A 133 5.53 0.35 7.22
CA ILE A 133 4.14 -0.13 7.22
C ILE A 133 3.20 0.99 7.69
N ASP A 134 3.54 1.68 8.78
CA ASP A 134 2.71 2.79 9.27
C ASP A 134 2.59 3.91 8.23
N GLU A 135 3.67 4.20 7.50
CA GLU A 135 3.65 5.18 6.40
C GLU A 135 2.73 4.77 5.24
N LEU A 136 2.56 3.47 4.95
CA LEU A 136 1.59 3.01 3.93
C LEU A 136 0.14 3.33 4.27
N PHE A 137 -0.19 3.37 5.57
CA PHE A 137 -1.54 3.64 6.06
C PHE A 137 -1.77 5.13 6.38
N VAL A 138 -0.77 5.98 6.16
CA VAL A 138 -0.92 7.42 6.29
C VAL A 138 -1.89 7.93 5.23
N LYS A 139 -3.12 8.20 5.65
CA LYS A 139 -4.08 8.85 4.77
C LYS A 139 -3.76 10.34 4.68
N PRO A 140 -3.67 10.90 3.45
CA PRO A 140 -3.54 12.35 3.31
C PRO A 140 -4.80 13.05 3.82
N ILE A 141 -4.65 14.32 4.18
CA ILE A 141 -5.77 15.17 4.56
C ILE A 141 -6.87 15.15 3.48
N THR A 142 -8.11 15.10 3.92
CA THR A 142 -9.27 15.15 3.02
C THR A 142 -9.62 16.60 2.62
N ASN A 143 -10.27 16.77 1.48
CA ASN A 143 -10.79 18.08 1.06
C ASN A 143 -11.78 18.69 2.06
N LEU A 144 -12.54 17.86 2.78
CA LEU A 144 -13.46 18.32 3.83
C LEU A 144 -12.70 18.90 5.02
N GLN A 145 -11.63 18.22 5.45
CA GLN A 145 -10.78 18.70 6.54
C GLN A 145 -10.05 19.99 6.15
N ILE A 146 -9.56 20.12 4.91
CA ILE A 146 -8.95 21.36 4.40
C ILE A 146 -9.96 22.52 4.53
N ARG A 147 -11.20 22.32 4.05
CA ARG A 147 -12.26 23.33 4.12
C ARG A 147 -12.60 23.69 5.57
N ALA A 148 -12.71 22.70 6.46
CA ALA A 148 -12.98 22.91 7.87
C ALA A 148 -11.88 23.74 8.54
N ILE A 149 -10.60 23.40 8.32
CA ILE A 149 -9.47 24.16 8.86
C ILE A 149 -9.52 25.62 8.41
N HIS A 150 -9.70 25.87 7.11
CA HIS A 150 -9.76 27.25 6.60
C HIS A 150 -10.96 28.03 7.14
N ALA A 151 -12.12 27.39 7.32
CA ALA A 151 -13.29 28.02 7.92
C ALA A 151 -13.00 28.48 9.36
N ILE A 152 -12.45 27.58 10.19
CA ILE A 152 -12.13 27.88 11.61
C ILE A 152 -11.05 28.96 11.71
N ILE A 153 -9.99 28.91 10.87
CA ILE A 153 -8.93 29.92 10.82
C ILE A 153 -9.50 31.30 10.50
N ASN A 154 -10.42 31.38 9.54
CA ASN A 154 -11.09 32.63 9.18
C ASN A 154 -11.99 33.15 10.33
N GLU A 155 -12.77 32.29 10.97
CA GLU A 155 -13.61 32.64 12.11
C GLU A 155 -12.79 33.15 13.30
N LEU A 156 -11.63 32.57 13.56
CA LEU A 156 -10.70 32.99 14.60
C LEU A 156 -9.88 34.25 14.24
N GLY A 157 -9.98 34.75 13.02
CA GLY A 157 -9.22 35.89 12.55
C GLY A 157 -7.69 35.66 12.48
N ILE A 158 -7.27 34.41 12.40
CA ILE A 158 -5.83 34.06 12.36
C ILE A 158 -5.27 34.41 10.98
N ASN A 159 -4.29 35.30 10.92
CA ASN A 159 -3.64 35.66 9.66
C ASN A 159 -2.74 34.53 9.13
N ASP A 160 -2.45 34.55 7.82
CA ASP A 160 -1.69 33.51 7.12
C ASP A 160 -0.29 33.24 7.74
N LYS A 161 0.40 34.29 8.20
CA LYS A 161 1.72 34.15 8.84
C LYS A 161 1.64 33.35 10.14
N ASN A 162 0.68 33.68 10.99
CA ASN A 162 0.48 32.97 12.27
C ASN A 162 0.00 31.54 12.03
N TYR A 163 -0.88 31.33 11.05
CA TYR A 163 -1.36 30.00 10.67
C TYR A 163 -0.21 29.10 10.19
N ARG A 164 0.65 29.60 9.31
CA ARG A 164 1.84 28.84 8.86
C ARG A 164 2.83 28.58 10.00
N GLY A 165 2.98 29.54 10.91
CA GLY A 165 3.77 29.35 12.12
C GLY A 165 3.22 28.21 12.98
N LEU A 166 1.91 28.17 13.17
CA LEU A 166 1.22 27.10 13.92
C LEU A 166 1.46 25.72 13.28
N LEU A 167 1.31 25.61 11.95
CA LEU A 167 1.56 24.36 11.23
C LEU A 167 3.03 23.90 11.37
N GLY A 168 3.97 24.83 11.29
CA GLY A 168 5.40 24.55 11.47
C GLY A 168 5.72 24.04 12.87
N ILE A 169 5.15 24.68 13.91
CA ILE A 169 5.40 24.32 15.31
C ILE A 169 4.76 22.97 15.67
N LEU A 170 3.51 22.74 15.26
CA LEU A 170 2.77 21.54 15.67
C LEU A 170 3.12 20.29 14.86
N PHE A 171 3.37 20.46 13.56
CA PHE A 171 3.47 19.31 12.64
C PHE A 171 4.70 19.34 11.73
N ASN A 172 5.53 20.37 11.83
CA ASN A 172 6.70 20.58 10.96
C ASN A 172 6.36 20.59 9.46
N VAL A 173 5.20 21.15 9.08
CA VAL A 173 4.73 21.29 7.69
C VAL A 173 4.53 22.75 7.32
N LYS A 174 4.55 23.06 6.02
CA LYS A 174 4.38 24.42 5.50
C LYS A 174 2.95 24.71 5.04
N SER A 175 2.16 23.71 4.79
CA SER A 175 0.78 23.80 4.31
C SER A 175 -0.10 22.74 4.98
N CYS A 176 -1.38 23.07 5.20
CA CYS A 176 -2.33 22.05 5.67
C CYS A 176 -2.49 20.87 4.68
N LYS A 177 -2.20 21.09 3.40
CA LYS A 177 -2.23 20.02 2.39
C LYS A 177 -1.18 18.94 2.63
N ASP A 178 -0.14 19.26 3.40
CA ASP A 178 0.95 18.34 3.76
C ASP A 178 0.62 17.54 5.04
N LEU A 179 -0.53 17.80 5.68
CA LEU A 179 -0.99 17.07 6.87
C LEU A 179 -1.56 15.70 6.48
N THR A 180 -1.42 14.77 7.41
CA THR A 180 -2.18 13.53 7.38
C THR A 180 -3.61 13.75 7.86
N GLU A 181 -4.54 12.86 7.53
CA GLU A 181 -5.92 12.87 8.03
C GLU A 181 -5.98 12.97 9.56
N LYS A 182 -5.12 12.22 10.26
CA LYS A 182 -5.01 12.22 11.72
C LYS A 182 -4.50 13.56 12.28
N GLN A 183 -3.45 14.12 11.67
CA GLN A 183 -2.91 15.42 12.06
C GLN A 183 -3.92 16.55 11.80
N ALA A 184 -4.66 16.48 10.71
CA ALA A 184 -5.73 17.43 10.40
C ALA A 184 -6.86 17.36 11.42
N SER A 185 -7.26 16.17 11.87
CA SER A 185 -8.26 16.02 12.93
C SER A 185 -7.78 16.64 14.24
N ILE A 186 -6.52 16.38 14.65
CA ILE A 186 -5.92 17.00 15.86
C ILE A 186 -5.91 18.53 15.74
N LEU A 187 -5.57 19.07 14.56
CA LEU A 187 -5.57 20.51 14.34
C LEU A 187 -6.98 21.10 14.46
N ILE A 188 -7.98 20.48 13.83
CA ILE A 188 -9.40 20.90 13.91
C ILE A 188 -9.87 20.93 15.36
N ASP A 189 -9.62 19.86 16.12
CA ASP A 189 -10.01 19.78 17.53
C ASP A 189 -9.33 20.87 18.38
N THR A 190 -8.05 21.12 18.11
CA THR A 190 -7.27 22.17 18.82
C THR A 190 -7.83 23.55 18.53
N LEU A 191 -8.12 23.86 17.27
CA LEU A 191 -8.69 25.14 16.85
C LEU A 191 -10.10 25.36 17.41
N ASN A 192 -10.95 24.32 17.44
CA ASN A 192 -12.28 24.39 18.03
C ASN A 192 -12.22 24.68 19.53
N LYS A 193 -11.30 24.08 20.29
CA LYS A 193 -11.07 24.38 21.70
C LYS A 193 -10.64 25.84 21.97
N VAL A 194 -9.95 26.46 21.00
CA VAL A 194 -9.60 27.89 21.09
C VAL A 194 -10.83 28.77 20.85
N LYS A 195 -11.73 28.34 19.95
CA LYS A 195 -12.97 29.06 19.63
C LYS A 195 -13.98 29.08 20.81
N GLU A 196 -13.99 28.03 21.65
CA GLU A 196 -14.90 27.88 22.78
C GLU A 196 -14.46 28.66 24.03
N ARG A 197 -13.27 29.29 24.01
CA ARG A 197 -12.74 30.12 25.10
C ARG A 197 -12.97 31.59 24.87
#